data_b2fa6ade2f7a4f01a01cb9c0ac82d061
#
_entry.id   b2fa6ade2f7a4f01a01cb9c0ac82d061
#
_cell.length_a   1.000
_cell.length_b   1.000
_cell.length_c   1.000
_cell.angle_alpha   90.00
_cell.angle_beta   90.00
_cell.angle_gamma   90.00
#
_symmetry.space_group_name_H-M   'P 1'
#
loop_
_entity.id
_entity.type
_entity.pdbx_description
1 polymer ?
#
loop_
_entity_poly.entity_id
_entity_poly.type
_entity_poly.pdbx_seq_one_letter_code
_entity_poly.pdbx_strand_id
1 'polypeptide(L)'
;SSDVCSSDLGPYMVAEFYPGWLAHWAEPHPNVSASSIARQTDLYLKNDVSINFYMVHGGTNFAFTSGANYDKRRDIQPDLTSYDYDAPISEAGWVTPKYDSIRTVIKNYVKNVPEAPARIPVIEIPSIKLNKVADVLGWAERMTPVSANQPLTFEQLTRECAPCSRQVPAP
;
A
#
# COMPACT_ATOMS: atom_id res chain seq x y z
N SER A 1 4.55 -6.52 15.85
CA SER A 1 3.90 -6.42 17.17
C SER A 1 2.97 -5.24 17.15
N SER A 2 1.66 -5.50 17.23
CA SER A 2 0.67 -4.45 17.35
C SER A 2 0.82 -3.80 18.73
N ASP A 3 1.12 -2.50 18.76
CA ASP A 3 1.18 -1.76 20.01
C ASP A 3 -0.23 -1.61 20.57
N VAL A 4 -0.49 -2.32 21.66
CA VAL A 4 -1.70 -2.13 22.46
C VAL A 4 -1.42 -0.98 23.41
N CYS A 5 -1.92 0.22 23.10
CA CYS A 5 -1.93 1.30 24.06
C CYS A 5 -2.94 0.97 25.17
N SER A 6 -2.47 0.43 26.29
CA SER A 6 -3.27 0.29 27.51
C SER A 6 -3.17 1.56 28.32
N SER A 7 -4.29 2.26 28.50
CA SER A 7 -4.46 3.17 29.64
C SER A 7 -5.34 2.44 30.66
N ASP A 8 -5.00 2.52 31.93
CA ASP A 8 -5.81 1.97 33.04
C ASP A 8 -7.21 2.58 33.13
N LEU A 9 -7.51 3.51 32.23
CA LEU A 9 -8.75 4.27 32.17
C LEU A 9 -9.62 3.91 30.95
N GLY A 10 -9.22 2.89 30.10
CA GLY A 10 -9.93 2.42 28.89
C GLY A 10 -10.68 3.47 28.07
N PRO A 11 -11.26 3.22 26.94
CA PRO A 11 -11.37 1.93 26.22
C PRO A 11 -10.07 1.49 25.56
N TYR A 12 -9.88 0.18 25.40
CA TYR A 12 -8.72 -0.37 24.72
C TYR A 12 -8.87 -0.26 23.20
N MET A 13 -7.77 0.05 22.52
CA MET A 13 -7.73 0.16 21.06
C MET A 13 -6.40 -0.34 20.49
N VAL A 14 -6.49 -1.13 19.43
CA VAL A 14 -5.37 -1.41 18.52
C VAL A 14 -5.43 -0.36 17.40
N ALA A 15 -4.55 0.63 17.48
CA ALA A 15 -4.54 1.76 16.54
C ALA A 15 -4.11 1.36 15.14
N GLU A 16 -3.25 0.34 15.01
CA GLU A 16 -2.82 -0.20 13.73
C GLU A 16 -2.79 -1.73 13.80
N PHE A 17 -3.78 -2.37 13.21
CA PHE A 17 -3.83 -3.81 13.08
C PHE A 17 -3.47 -4.19 11.64
N TYR A 18 -2.33 -4.86 11.48
CA TYR A 18 -1.75 -5.18 10.18
C TYR A 18 -2.27 -6.51 9.62
N PRO A 19 -3.18 -6.51 8.62
CA PRO A 19 -3.66 -7.75 8.00
C PRO A 19 -2.67 -8.34 7.00
N GLY A 20 -1.65 -7.60 6.62
CA GLY A 20 -0.60 -7.94 5.69
C GLY A 20 0.63 -7.07 5.91
N TRP A 21 1.39 -6.84 4.85
CA TRP A 21 2.55 -5.96 4.84
C TRP A 21 2.83 -5.44 3.43
N LEU A 22 3.59 -4.36 3.34
CA LEU A 22 4.08 -3.85 2.06
C LEU A 22 5.09 -4.82 1.44
N ALA A 23 5.21 -4.78 0.12
CA ALA A 23 6.15 -5.61 -0.62
C ALA A 23 7.39 -4.80 -1.04
N HIS A 24 8.55 -5.43 -0.91
CA HIS A 24 9.81 -4.86 -1.36
C HIS A 24 10.25 -5.47 -2.69
N TRP A 25 11.06 -4.73 -3.41
CA TRP A 25 11.67 -5.20 -4.64
C TRP A 25 12.56 -6.43 -4.38
N ALA A 26 12.41 -7.44 -5.25
CA ALA A 26 13.16 -8.70 -5.18
C ALA A 26 12.92 -9.56 -3.92
N GLU A 27 11.87 -9.28 -3.14
CA GLU A 27 11.43 -10.11 -2.03
C GLU A 27 10.11 -10.84 -2.36
N PRO A 28 9.81 -11.97 -1.70
CA PRO A 28 8.51 -12.61 -1.82
C PRO A 28 7.39 -11.67 -1.37
N HIS A 29 6.27 -11.68 -2.09
CA HIS A 29 5.09 -10.93 -1.65
C HIS A 29 4.59 -11.44 -0.29
N PRO A 30 4.20 -10.53 0.62
CA PRO A 30 3.55 -10.89 1.86
C PRO A 30 2.31 -11.76 1.61
N ASN A 31 2.10 -12.73 2.47
CA ASN A 31 0.92 -13.61 2.40
C ASN A 31 0.54 -14.06 3.81
N VAL A 32 -0.27 -13.27 4.48
CA VAL A 32 -0.78 -13.58 5.81
C VAL A 32 -2.11 -14.31 5.67
N SER A 33 -2.25 -15.47 6.33
CA SER A 33 -3.45 -16.27 6.18
C SER A 33 -4.72 -15.57 6.67
N ALA A 34 -5.79 -15.66 5.89
CA ALA A 34 -7.10 -15.12 6.24
C ALA A 34 -7.60 -15.62 7.60
N SER A 35 -7.36 -16.91 7.91
CA SER A 35 -7.76 -17.51 9.18
C SER A 35 -6.98 -16.94 10.39
N SER A 36 -5.71 -16.55 10.20
CA SER A 36 -4.93 -15.91 11.26
C SER A 36 -5.49 -14.53 11.61
N ILE A 37 -5.79 -13.74 10.59
CA ILE A 37 -6.35 -12.40 10.77
C ILE A 37 -7.77 -12.48 11.38
N ALA A 38 -8.59 -13.42 10.91
CA ALA A 38 -9.92 -13.65 11.47
C ALA A 38 -9.85 -14.00 12.97
N ARG A 39 -8.95 -14.90 13.37
CA ARG A 39 -8.77 -15.25 14.80
C ARG A 39 -8.31 -14.06 15.64
N GLN A 40 -7.41 -13.24 15.15
CA GLN A 40 -6.95 -12.05 15.86
C GLN A 40 -8.08 -11.00 15.97
N THR A 41 -8.84 -10.81 14.90
CA THR A 41 -10.05 -9.96 14.91
C THR A 41 -11.03 -10.42 15.97
N ASP A 42 -11.34 -11.73 16.02
CA ASP A 42 -12.25 -12.32 17.01
C ASP A 42 -11.74 -12.10 18.44
N LEU A 43 -10.44 -12.31 18.65
CA LEU A 43 -9.81 -12.13 19.96
C LEU A 43 -9.97 -10.67 20.45
N TYR A 44 -9.73 -9.70 19.61
CA TYR A 44 -9.88 -8.28 19.98
C TYR A 44 -11.31 -7.93 20.28
N LEU A 45 -12.24 -8.27 19.38
CA LEU A 45 -13.66 -7.96 19.55
C LEU A 45 -14.28 -8.66 20.78
N LYS A 46 -13.88 -9.90 21.04
CA LYS A 46 -14.31 -10.66 22.22
C LYS A 46 -13.87 -10.01 23.53
N ASN A 47 -12.77 -9.28 23.53
CA ASN A 47 -12.25 -8.58 24.70
C ASN A 47 -12.60 -7.09 24.70
N ASP A 48 -13.59 -6.69 23.93
CA ASP A 48 -14.07 -5.29 23.83
C ASP A 48 -12.96 -4.29 23.43
N VAL A 49 -12.02 -4.75 22.60
CA VAL A 49 -10.93 -3.93 22.08
C VAL A 49 -11.33 -3.38 20.72
N SER A 50 -11.31 -2.06 20.59
CA SER A 50 -11.49 -1.38 19.30
C SER A 50 -10.30 -1.65 18.39
N ILE A 51 -10.54 -1.80 17.09
CA ILE A 51 -9.48 -2.07 16.11
C ILE A 51 -9.57 -1.11 14.93
N ASN A 52 -8.42 -0.69 14.46
CA ASN A 52 -8.25 0.03 13.21
C ASN A 52 -7.33 -0.79 12.30
N PHE A 53 -7.86 -1.28 11.20
CA PHE A 53 -7.03 -2.03 10.23
C PHE A 53 -6.11 -1.07 9.46
N TYR A 54 -4.86 -1.39 9.46
CA TYR A 54 -3.85 -0.75 8.62
C TYR A 54 -3.15 -1.81 7.76
N MET A 55 -3.48 -2.02 6.47
CA MET A 55 -4.47 -1.33 5.64
C MET A 55 -5.68 -2.23 5.38
N VAL A 56 -6.86 -1.67 5.26
CA VAL A 56 -8.02 -2.37 4.65
C VAL A 56 -7.85 -2.48 3.14
N HIS A 57 -7.30 -1.42 2.54
CA HIS A 57 -6.94 -1.28 1.13
C HIS A 57 -5.69 -0.42 1.04
N GLY A 58 -4.64 -0.95 0.47
CA GLY A 58 -3.37 -0.23 0.40
C GLY A 58 -3.29 0.78 -0.75
N GLY A 59 -3.69 0.38 -1.93
CA GLY A 59 -3.67 1.22 -3.14
C GLY A 59 -2.36 1.16 -3.91
N THR A 60 -2.02 2.24 -4.57
CA THR A 60 -0.88 2.34 -5.49
C THR A 60 0.00 3.54 -5.14
N ASN A 61 1.30 3.32 -5.09
CA ASN A 61 2.29 4.40 -5.04
C ASN A 61 2.51 4.94 -6.46
N PHE A 62 2.06 6.15 -6.73
CA PHE A 62 2.16 6.72 -8.07
C PHE A 62 3.55 7.30 -8.36
N ALA A 63 3.98 7.17 -9.60
CA ALA A 63 5.24 7.70 -10.12
C ALA A 63 6.44 7.31 -9.23
N PHE A 64 7.11 8.28 -8.63
CA PHE A 64 8.29 8.11 -7.76
C PHE A 64 7.96 8.29 -6.28
N THR A 65 6.70 8.09 -5.87
CA THR A 65 6.28 8.26 -4.48
C THR A 65 6.50 7.02 -3.61
N SER A 66 6.86 5.88 -4.21
CA SER A 66 7.33 4.72 -3.45
C SER A 66 8.56 5.11 -2.64
N GLY A 67 8.61 4.64 -1.41
CA GLY A 67 9.77 4.83 -0.54
C GLY A 67 10.70 3.64 -0.54
N ALA A 68 11.45 3.55 0.53
CA ALA A 68 12.27 2.39 0.84
C ALA A 68 12.38 2.22 2.35
N ASN A 69 12.40 0.99 2.81
CA ASN A 69 12.77 0.68 4.17
C ASN A 69 14.29 0.45 4.27
N TYR A 70 14.80 0.46 5.47
CA TYR A 70 16.17 0.10 5.76
C TYR A 70 16.22 -0.96 6.85
N ASP A 71 16.89 -2.04 6.58
CA ASP A 71 17.18 -3.08 7.57
C ASP A 71 18.70 -3.32 7.62
N LYS A 72 19.28 -3.32 8.82
CA LYS A 72 20.72 -3.51 9.02
C LYS A 72 21.29 -4.79 8.42
N ARG A 73 20.44 -5.79 8.17
CA ARG A 73 20.83 -7.08 7.59
C ARG A 73 20.64 -7.15 6.08
N ARG A 74 19.75 -6.33 5.55
CA ARG A 74 19.32 -6.37 4.15
C ARG A 74 19.63 -5.09 3.38
N ASP A 75 20.14 -4.07 4.10
CA ASP A 75 20.41 -2.74 3.54
C ASP A 75 19.12 -2.05 3.10
N ILE A 76 19.13 -1.34 2.00
CA ILE A 76 17.97 -0.63 1.47
C ILE A 76 16.99 -1.61 0.82
N GLN A 77 15.72 -1.50 1.18
CA GLN A 77 14.62 -2.32 0.67
C GLN A 77 13.63 -1.42 -0.07
N PRO A 78 13.79 -1.22 -1.38
CA PRO A 78 12.89 -0.37 -2.15
C PRO A 78 11.48 -0.94 -2.18
N ASP A 79 10.49 -0.09 -1.97
CA ASP A 79 9.08 -0.45 -2.04
C ASP A 79 8.63 -0.57 -3.50
N LEU A 80 7.63 -1.41 -3.74
CA LEU A 80 7.02 -1.54 -5.05
C LEU A 80 6.03 -0.40 -5.31
N THR A 81 5.72 -0.17 -6.58
CA THR A 81 4.63 0.72 -7.00
C THR A 81 3.29 0.23 -6.44
N SER A 82 3.04 -1.06 -6.47
CA SER A 82 1.86 -1.64 -5.83
C SER A 82 1.99 -1.58 -4.31
N TYR A 83 1.03 -0.94 -3.66
CA TYR A 83 0.86 -0.97 -2.21
C TYR A 83 -0.34 -1.86 -1.85
N ASP A 84 -0.45 -3.02 -2.52
CA ASP A 84 -1.53 -3.99 -2.30
C ASP A 84 -1.64 -4.41 -0.82
N TYR A 85 -0.50 -4.51 -0.16
CA TYR A 85 -0.39 -4.77 1.29
C TYR A 85 -0.88 -6.15 1.72
N ASP A 86 -1.17 -7.06 0.80
CA ASP A 86 -1.90 -8.29 1.12
C ASP A 86 -3.16 -7.98 1.96
N ALA A 87 -3.81 -6.87 1.61
CA ALA A 87 -4.92 -6.29 2.34
C ALA A 87 -6.23 -7.07 2.13
N PRO A 88 -7.24 -6.88 3.00
CA PRO A 88 -8.59 -7.45 2.81
C PRO A 88 -9.24 -7.05 1.49
N ILE A 89 -8.95 -5.86 0.99
CA ILE A 89 -9.36 -5.40 -0.34
C ILE A 89 -8.09 -5.23 -1.17
N SER A 90 -8.01 -5.90 -2.33
CA SER A 90 -6.87 -5.85 -3.22
C SER A 90 -6.68 -4.45 -3.84
N GLU A 91 -5.51 -4.18 -4.40
CA GLU A 91 -5.22 -2.92 -5.10
C GLU A 91 -6.26 -2.60 -6.18
N ALA A 92 -6.79 -3.63 -6.87
CA ALA A 92 -7.84 -3.48 -7.87
C ALA A 92 -9.26 -3.24 -7.29
N GLY A 93 -9.40 -3.16 -5.97
CA GLY A 93 -10.68 -2.93 -5.31
C GLY A 93 -11.53 -4.20 -5.14
N TRP A 94 -10.96 -5.37 -5.27
CA TRP A 94 -11.67 -6.64 -5.09
C TRP A 94 -11.58 -7.16 -3.67
N VAL A 95 -12.70 -7.65 -3.16
CA VAL A 95 -12.71 -8.37 -1.89
C VAL A 95 -11.90 -9.67 -2.01
N THR A 96 -11.14 -9.98 -0.97
CA THR A 96 -10.30 -11.17 -0.88
C THR A 96 -10.89 -12.16 0.13
N PRO A 97 -10.41 -13.41 0.18
CA PRO A 97 -10.80 -14.34 1.24
C PRO A 97 -10.55 -13.81 2.65
N LYS A 98 -9.58 -12.91 2.80
CA LYS A 98 -9.29 -12.24 4.08
C LYS A 98 -10.42 -11.29 4.49
N TYR A 99 -10.94 -10.51 3.56
CA TYR A 99 -12.11 -9.67 3.77
C TYR A 99 -13.33 -10.51 4.22
N ASP A 100 -13.62 -11.59 3.51
CA ASP A 100 -14.78 -12.45 3.82
C ASP A 100 -14.65 -13.08 5.21
N SER A 101 -13.43 -13.49 5.58
CA SER A 101 -13.16 -14.07 6.90
C SER A 101 -13.31 -13.05 8.03
N ILE A 102 -12.82 -11.84 7.86
CA ILE A 102 -12.96 -10.72 8.81
C ILE A 102 -14.47 -10.36 8.93
N ARG A 103 -15.16 -10.21 7.80
CA ARG A 103 -16.58 -9.89 7.76
C ARG A 103 -17.42 -10.94 8.49
N THR A 104 -17.08 -12.21 8.34
CA THR A 104 -17.76 -13.31 9.03
C THR A 104 -17.60 -13.19 10.54
N VAL A 105 -16.42 -12.85 11.02
CA VAL A 105 -16.17 -12.61 12.45
C VAL A 105 -16.98 -11.41 12.94
N ILE A 106 -16.92 -10.28 12.23
CA ILE A 106 -17.62 -9.04 12.64
C ILE A 106 -19.13 -9.27 12.78
N LYS A 107 -19.73 -10.11 11.94
CA LYS A 107 -21.17 -10.46 12.04
C LYS A 107 -21.58 -11.06 13.38
N ASN A 108 -20.66 -11.63 14.16
CA ASN A 108 -20.93 -12.16 15.49
C ASN A 108 -21.09 -11.05 16.55
N TYR A 109 -20.56 -9.86 16.27
CA TYR A 109 -20.52 -8.73 17.22
C TYR A 109 -21.39 -7.55 16.78
N VAL A 110 -21.60 -7.38 15.48
CA VAL A 110 -22.32 -6.25 14.92
C VAL A 110 -23.53 -6.73 14.12
N LYS A 111 -24.71 -6.16 14.43
CA LYS A 111 -25.91 -6.37 13.65
C LYS A 111 -25.87 -5.56 12.36
N ASN A 112 -26.48 -6.07 11.30
CA ASN A 112 -26.62 -5.36 10.02
C ASN A 112 -25.30 -5.03 9.31
N VAL A 113 -24.37 -5.99 9.27
CA VAL A 113 -23.16 -5.86 8.44
C VAL A 113 -23.55 -5.89 6.95
N PRO A 114 -23.25 -4.84 6.17
CA PRO A 114 -23.64 -4.78 4.76
C PRO A 114 -23.08 -5.94 3.93
N GLU A 115 -23.73 -6.28 2.83
CA GLU A 115 -23.16 -7.22 1.88
C GLU A 115 -21.94 -6.61 1.17
N ALA A 116 -21.00 -7.48 0.79
CA ALA A 116 -19.86 -7.06 0.00
C ALA A 116 -20.35 -6.55 -1.37
N PRO A 117 -19.76 -5.46 -1.89
CA PRO A 117 -20.12 -4.97 -3.23
C PRO A 117 -19.76 -6.01 -4.29
N ALA A 118 -20.43 -5.93 -5.42
CA ALA A 118 -20.10 -6.76 -6.58
C ALA A 118 -18.66 -6.49 -7.05
N ARG A 119 -18.02 -7.53 -7.54
CA ARG A 119 -16.65 -7.40 -8.07
C ARG A 119 -16.61 -6.41 -9.23
N ILE A 120 -15.67 -5.47 -9.17
CA ILE A 120 -15.42 -4.53 -10.25
C ILE A 120 -14.95 -5.33 -11.48
N PRO A 121 -15.59 -5.14 -12.65
CA PRO A 121 -15.17 -5.85 -13.86
C PRO A 121 -13.78 -5.39 -14.31
N VAL A 122 -13.07 -6.29 -14.96
CA VAL A 122 -11.82 -5.98 -15.67
C VAL A 122 -12.09 -5.92 -17.16
N ILE A 123 -11.33 -5.09 -17.85
CA ILE A 123 -11.31 -5.05 -19.31
C ILE A 123 -10.10 -5.87 -19.81
N GLU A 124 -10.29 -6.56 -20.92
CA GLU A 124 -9.19 -7.14 -21.67
C GLU A 124 -8.72 -6.09 -22.69
N ILE A 125 -7.44 -5.72 -22.60
CA ILE A 125 -6.84 -4.82 -23.58
C ILE A 125 -6.08 -5.70 -24.58
N PRO A 126 -6.47 -5.66 -25.87
CA PRO A 126 -5.78 -6.44 -26.88
C PRO A 126 -4.33 -5.97 -27.05
N SER A 127 -3.52 -6.79 -27.68
CA SER A 127 -2.12 -6.45 -27.98
C SER A 127 -2.01 -5.11 -28.70
N ILE A 128 -1.22 -4.20 -28.13
CA ILE A 128 -0.96 -2.89 -28.69
C ILE A 128 0.45 -2.85 -29.26
N LYS A 129 0.58 -2.51 -30.53
CA LYS A 129 1.90 -2.31 -31.16
C LYS A 129 2.46 -0.95 -30.76
N LEU A 130 3.52 -0.94 -29.96
CA LEU A 130 4.27 0.26 -29.64
C LEU A 130 5.19 0.62 -30.83
N ASN A 131 5.05 1.81 -31.38
CA ASN A 131 5.81 2.28 -32.54
C ASN A 131 6.63 3.54 -32.26
N LYS A 132 6.63 4.02 -31.02
CA LYS A 132 7.44 5.14 -30.58
C LYS A 132 8.38 4.68 -29.48
N VAL A 133 9.64 5.00 -29.63
CA VAL A 133 10.71 4.68 -28.68
C VAL A 133 11.43 5.97 -28.32
N ALA A 134 11.74 6.15 -27.05
CA ALA A 134 12.63 7.18 -26.57
C ALA A 134 13.71 6.55 -25.71
N ASP A 135 14.95 6.86 -25.99
CA ASP A 135 16.07 6.44 -25.15
C ASP A 135 16.28 7.44 -24.02
N VAL A 136 16.31 6.93 -22.77
CA VAL A 136 16.47 7.76 -21.57
C VAL A 136 17.80 8.50 -21.55
N LEU A 137 18.89 7.85 -21.96
CA LEU A 137 20.21 8.47 -21.99
C LEU A 137 20.29 9.55 -23.04
N GLY A 138 19.82 9.29 -24.26
CA GLY A 138 19.75 10.30 -25.32
C GLY A 138 18.80 11.45 -24.98
N TRP A 139 17.84 11.23 -24.08
CA TRP A 139 17.01 12.31 -23.57
C TRP A 139 17.73 13.13 -22.50
N ALA A 140 18.50 12.47 -21.63
CA ALA A 140 19.31 13.13 -20.61
C ALA A 140 20.38 14.04 -21.22
N GLU A 141 20.99 13.66 -22.34
CA GLU A 141 21.98 14.48 -23.07
C GLU A 141 21.42 15.83 -23.55
N ARG A 142 20.11 15.94 -23.71
CA ARG A 142 19.43 17.19 -24.11
C ARG A 142 19.09 18.10 -22.93
N MET A 143 19.30 17.62 -21.70
CA MET A 143 19.04 18.40 -20.50
C MET A 143 20.28 19.22 -20.13
N THR A 144 20.06 20.41 -19.57
CA THR A 144 21.16 21.19 -19.00
C THR A 144 21.68 20.48 -17.76
N PRO A 145 22.96 20.06 -17.74
CA PRO A 145 23.53 19.42 -16.57
C PRO A 145 23.69 20.41 -15.43
N VAL A 146 23.53 19.94 -14.22
CA VAL A 146 23.90 20.66 -13.00
C VAL A 146 25.24 20.10 -12.52
N SER A 147 26.25 20.96 -12.44
CA SER A 147 27.59 20.60 -11.94
C SER A 147 27.69 20.92 -10.46
N ALA A 148 28.20 19.97 -9.68
CA ALA A 148 28.47 20.13 -8.26
C ALA A 148 29.69 19.27 -7.87
N ASN A 149 30.39 19.68 -6.81
CA ASN A 149 31.52 18.93 -6.29
C ASN A 149 31.14 17.64 -5.53
N GLN A 150 29.86 17.52 -5.17
CA GLN A 150 29.31 16.36 -4.46
C GLN A 150 27.91 16.08 -5.01
N PRO A 151 27.39 14.85 -4.88
CA PRO A 151 26.00 14.55 -5.21
C PRO A 151 25.05 15.47 -4.44
N LEU A 152 24.09 16.06 -5.12
CA LEU A 152 23.06 16.92 -4.55
C LEU A 152 21.79 16.12 -4.31
N THR A 153 21.04 16.49 -3.27
CA THR A 153 19.69 15.97 -3.07
C THR A 153 18.70 16.61 -4.06
N PHE A 154 17.51 16.02 -4.21
CA PHE A 154 16.47 16.58 -5.06
C PHE A 154 16.04 17.98 -4.61
N GLU A 155 15.97 18.21 -3.30
CA GLU A 155 15.64 19.51 -2.71
C GLU A 155 16.70 20.57 -3.02
N GLN A 156 17.99 20.19 -2.99
CA GLN A 156 19.09 21.09 -3.35
C GLN A 156 19.07 21.44 -4.84
N LEU A 157 18.53 20.56 -5.67
CA LEU A 157 18.34 20.82 -7.09
C LEU A 157 17.11 21.68 -7.39
N THR A 158 16.35 22.10 -6.34
CA THR A 158 15.05 22.78 -6.48
C THR A 158 14.09 22.03 -7.42
N ARG A 159 14.33 20.75 -7.61
CA ARG A 159 13.46 19.87 -8.36
C ARG A 159 12.60 19.16 -7.32
N GLU A 160 11.46 19.73 -7.05
CA GLU A 160 10.40 18.97 -6.41
C GLU A 160 10.26 17.64 -7.16
N CYS A 161 9.91 16.58 -6.45
CA CYS A 161 9.55 15.30 -7.05
C CYS A 161 8.40 15.57 -8.03
N ALA A 162 8.72 16.11 -9.19
CA ALA A 162 7.74 16.38 -10.23
C ALA A 162 7.58 15.09 -11.02
N PRO A 163 6.45 14.44 -10.87
CA PRO A 163 5.39 14.70 -11.87
C PRO A 163 4.01 14.94 -11.24
N CYS A 164 3.90 14.96 -9.92
CA CYS A 164 2.58 15.13 -9.30
C CYS A 164 2.02 16.57 -9.34
N SER A 165 2.83 17.58 -9.67
CA SER A 165 2.40 18.98 -9.66
C SER A 165 2.21 19.63 -11.04
N ARG A 166 2.46 18.93 -12.15
CA ARG A 166 2.02 19.45 -13.44
C ARG A 166 0.53 19.22 -13.60
N GLN A 167 -0.25 20.22 -13.19
CA GLN A 167 -1.59 20.40 -13.72
C GLN A 167 -1.51 20.35 -15.25
N VAL A 168 -2.10 19.32 -15.82
CA VAL A 168 -2.38 19.32 -17.25
C VAL A 168 -3.33 20.51 -17.47
N PRO A 169 -3.00 21.50 -18.34
CA PRO A 169 -3.95 22.53 -18.67
C PRO A 169 -5.22 21.83 -19.19
N ALA A 170 -6.34 22.19 -18.64
CA ALA A 170 -7.63 21.75 -19.17
C ALA A 170 -7.74 22.17 -20.63
N PRO A 171 -8.36 21.34 -21.51
CA PRO A 171 -8.55 21.65 -22.91
C PRO A 171 -9.40 22.89 -23.14
#